data_33cad0462ca6e66e230805a7524df35f
#
_entry.id   33cad0462ca6e66e230805a7524df35f
#
_cell.length_a   1.000
_cell.length_b   1.000
_cell.length_c   1.000
_cell.angle_alpha   90.00
_cell.angle_beta   90.00
_cell.angle_gamma   90.00
#
_symmetry.space_group_name_H-M   'P 1'
#
loop_
_entity.id
_entity.type
_entity.pdbx_description
1 polymer ?
#
loop_
_entity_poly.entity_id
_entity_poly.type
_entity_poly.pdbx_seq_one_letter_code
_entity_poly.pdbx_strand_id
1 'polypeptide(L)'
;MSLLEVTGLNSYYGDSHILFDVALRVEKNEVVALLGRNGAGKSTTLKSLMGVVKPKTGSVKLEGAELAGRKSYQIARVGMQLVHEDRRIFGSLNVEENIILAGLSANDKWPLERIYELFPRLKERRTSRGTDLSGGEQQMLAIGRALMTR
;
A
#
# COMPACT_ATOMS: atom_id res chain seq x y z
N MET A 1 21.21 4.00 5.28
CA MET A 1 20.78 4.15 3.86
C MET A 1 19.27 4.26 3.83
N SER A 2 18.75 5.33 3.27
CA SER A 2 17.30 5.56 3.21
C SER A 2 16.62 4.48 2.37
N LEU A 3 15.55 3.88 2.89
CA LEU A 3 14.70 2.96 2.15
C LEU A 3 13.81 3.72 1.18
N LEU A 4 13.13 4.76 1.67
CA LEU A 4 12.28 5.65 0.89
C LEU A 4 12.73 7.09 1.11
N GLU A 5 12.89 7.84 0.03
CA GLU A 5 13.23 9.26 0.07
C GLU A 5 12.29 10.03 -0.86
N VAL A 6 11.63 11.03 -0.33
CA VAL A 6 10.69 11.89 -1.05
C VAL A 6 11.12 13.33 -0.88
N THR A 7 11.25 14.05 -1.98
CA THR A 7 11.69 15.45 -1.99
C THR A 7 10.88 16.28 -2.97
N GLY A 8 10.45 17.47 -2.54
CA GLY A 8 9.81 18.46 -3.40
C GLY A 8 8.51 18.00 -4.04
N LEU A 9 7.75 17.10 -3.38
CA LEU A 9 6.57 16.47 -3.97
C LEU A 9 5.41 17.46 -4.04
N ASN A 10 4.99 17.78 -5.25
CA ASN A 10 3.82 18.62 -5.53
C ASN A 10 2.80 17.84 -6.34
N SER A 11 1.58 17.75 -5.82
CA SER A 11 0.49 17.00 -6.46
C SER A 11 -0.80 17.81 -6.53
N TYR A 12 -1.59 17.53 -7.55
CA TYR A 12 -2.80 18.27 -7.90
C TYR A 12 -3.96 17.33 -8.19
N TYR A 13 -5.18 17.78 -7.92
CA TYR A 13 -6.41 17.25 -8.49
C TYR A 13 -6.99 18.30 -9.43
N GLY A 14 -6.88 18.07 -10.76
CA GLY A 14 -7.14 19.11 -11.75
C GLY A 14 -6.25 20.34 -11.50
N ASP A 15 -6.86 21.49 -11.30
CA ASP A 15 -6.15 22.75 -10.99
C ASP A 15 -5.89 22.97 -9.49
N SER A 16 -6.45 22.10 -8.63
CA SER A 16 -6.30 22.25 -7.18
C SER A 16 -4.96 21.68 -6.71
N HIS A 17 -4.09 22.55 -6.20
CA HIS A 17 -2.82 22.16 -5.58
C HIS A 17 -3.07 21.60 -4.19
N ILE A 18 -2.71 20.35 -3.95
CA ILE A 18 -2.99 19.65 -2.69
C ILE A 18 -1.72 19.40 -1.88
N LEU A 19 -0.64 18.97 -2.53
CA LEU A 19 0.63 18.75 -1.86
C LEU A 19 1.63 19.83 -2.26
N PHE A 20 2.18 20.51 -1.26
CA PHE A 20 3.09 21.62 -1.39
C PHE A 20 4.47 21.21 -0.89
N ASP A 21 5.38 20.94 -1.81
CA ASP A 21 6.80 20.68 -1.54
C ASP A 21 7.02 19.63 -0.41
N VAL A 22 6.23 18.56 -0.43
CA VAL A 22 6.28 17.54 0.62
C VAL A 22 7.60 16.78 0.54
N ALA A 23 8.27 16.66 1.69
CA ALA A 23 9.46 15.86 1.87
C ALA A 23 9.26 14.89 3.04
N LEU A 24 9.70 13.65 2.87
CA LEU A 24 9.74 12.64 3.93
C LEU A 24 10.82 11.61 3.63
N ARG A 25 11.25 10.90 4.66
CA ARG A 25 12.23 9.85 4.57
C ARG A 25 11.83 8.70 5.48
N VAL A 26 12.10 7.48 5.02
CA VAL A 26 11.91 6.25 5.80
C VAL A 26 13.18 5.44 5.71
N GLU A 27 13.76 5.09 6.85
CA GLU A 27 14.92 4.21 6.94
C GLU A 27 14.50 2.73 6.91
N LYS A 28 15.45 1.86 6.66
CA LYS A 28 15.20 0.42 6.71
C LYS A 28 14.79 -0.01 8.13
N ASN A 29 13.74 -0.82 8.24
CA ASN A 29 13.15 -1.27 9.50
C ASN A 29 12.53 -0.15 10.37
N GLU A 30 12.22 1.00 9.77
CA GLU A 30 11.54 2.11 10.43
C GLU A 30 10.04 2.09 10.15
N VAL A 31 9.27 2.57 11.12
CA VAL A 31 7.83 2.87 10.97
C VAL A 31 7.65 4.38 11.10
N VAL A 32 7.14 5.00 10.06
CA VAL A 32 6.86 6.45 10.02
C VAL A 32 5.36 6.68 10.06
N ALA A 33 4.90 7.52 10.99
CA ALA A 33 3.50 7.94 11.09
C ALA A 33 3.29 9.31 10.44
N LEU A 34 2.36 9.36 9.49
CA LEU A 34 1.93 10.59 8.85
C LEU A 34 0.70 11.15 9.58
N LEU A 35 0.88 12.20 10.39
CA LEU A 35 -0.15 12.80 11.23
C LEU A 35 -0.67 14.10 10.62
N GLY A 36 -1.93 14.41 10.89
CA GLY A 36 -2.57 15.64 10.43
C GLY A 36 -4.09 15.55 10.43
N ARG A 37 -4.75 16.71 10.33
CA ARG A 37 -6.21 16.81 10.26
C ARG A 37 -6.75 16.17 8.97
N ASN A 38 -8.06 15.89 8.94
CA ASN A 38 -8.72 15.46 7.72
C ASN A 38 -8.59 16.57 6.65
N GLY A 39 -8.26 16.18 5.42
CA GLY A 39 -7.98 17.12 4.34
C GLY A 39 -6.54 17.66 4.30
N ALA A 40 -5.66 17.29 5.24
CA ALA A 40 -4.28 17.77 5.27
C ALA A 40 -3.35 17.14 4.20
N GLY A 41 -3.87 16.30 3.29
CA GLY A 41 -3.09 15.72 2.20
C GLY A 41 -2.50 14.33 2.50
N LYS A 42 -2.74 13.71 3.68
CA LYS A 42 -2.16 12.40 4.04
C LYS A 42 -2.43 11.32 2.99
N SER A 43 -3.69 11.09 2.65
CA SER A 43 -4.08 10.08 1.66
C SER A 43 -3.56 10.44 0.25
N THR A 44 -3.51 11.74 -0.07
CA THR A 44 -2.95 12.22 -1.34
C THR A 44 -1.45 11.96 -1.43
N THR A 45 -0.72 12.14 -0.32
CA THR A 45 0.71 11.80 -0.24
C THR A 45 0.91 10.32 -0.55
N LEU A 46 0.24 9.41 0.15
CA LEU A 46 0.34 7.96 -0.10
C LEU A 46 -0.05 7.58 -1.53
N LYS A 47 -1.12 8.16 -2.07
CA LYS A 47 -1.54 7.94 -3.46
C LYS A 47 -0.50 8.46 -4.47
N SER A 48 0.19 9.56 -4.15
CA SER A 48 1.25 10.11 -5.01
C SER A 48 2.48 9.22 -5.00
N LEU A 49 2.88 8.68 -3.84
CA LEU A 49 3.98 7.71 -3.73
C LEU A 49 3.71 6.46 -4.58
N MET A 50 2.45 6.03 -4.66
CA MET A 50 2.02 4.85 -5.43
C MET A 50 1.68 5.15 -6.90
N GLY A 51 1.89 6.38 -7.37
CA GLY A 51 1.59 6.77 -8.75
C GLY A 51 0.09 6.74 -9.12
N VAL A 52 -0.80 6.65 -8.12
CA VAL A 52 -2.26 6.77 -8.31
C VAL A 52 -2.63 8.22 -8.62
N VAL A 53 -2.02 9.15 -7.90
CA VAL A 53 -2.01 10.57 -8.22
C VAL A 53 -0.63 10.90 -8.76
N LYS A 54 -0.55 11.34 -10.00
CA LYS A 54 0.75 11.65 -10.61
C LYS A 54 1.28 12.97 -10.06
N PRO A 55 2.45 12.98 -9.40
CA PRO A 55 3.08 14.22 -8.99
C PRO A 55 3.42 15.09 -10.20
N LYS A 56 3.25 16.39 -10.07
CA LYS A 56 3.65 17.36 -11.11
C LYS A 56 5.14 17.64 -11.05
N THR A 57 5.69 17.70 -9.83
CA THR A 57 7.12 17.87 -9.54
C THR A 57 7.51 17.05 -8.32
N GLY A 58 8.79 16.89 -8.13
CA GLY A 58 9.37 16.16 -7.01
C GLY A 58 9.95 14.81 -7.41
N SER A 59 10.60 14.18 -6.45
CA SER A 59 11.27 12.88 -6.58
C SER A 59 10.76 11.93 -5.51
N VAL A 60 10.58 10.67 -5.89
CA VAL A 60 10.24 9.56 -4.99
C VAL A 60 11.22 8.43 -5.29
N LYS A 61 12.13 8.16 -4.37
CA LYS A 61 13.14 7.12 -4.54
C LYS A 61 12.95 5.99 -3.54
N LEU A 62 12.89 4.76 -4.03
CA LEU A 62 12.94 3.55 -3.23
C LEU A 62 14.31 2.88 -3.44
N GLU A 63 15.08 2.73 -2.37
CA GLU A 63 16.46 2.19 -2.42
C GLU A 63 17.32 2.85 -3.52
N GLY A 64 17.15 4.18 -3.69
CA GLY A 64 17.84 4.98 -4.69
C GLY A 64 17.22 4.98 -6.09
N ALA A 65 16.28 4.06 -6.39
CA ALA A 65 15.62 3.99 -7.68
C ALA A 65 14.43 4.97 -7.77
N GLU A 66 14.42 5.85 -8.79
CA GLU A 66 13.36 6.83 -9.00
C GLU A 66 12.03 6.16 -9.41
N LEU A 67 10.97 6.53 -8.71
CA LEU A 67 9.61 6.03 -8.93
C LEU A 67 8.64 7.10 -9.42
N ALA A 68 8.94 8.39 -9.24
CA ALA A 68 8.05 9.46 -9.69
C ALA A 68 7.76 9.34 -11.19
N GLY A 69 6.48 9.45 -11.53
CA GLY A 69 6.01 9.30 -12.90
C GLY A 69 5.80 7.88 -13.40
N ARG A 70 6.24 6.85 -12.65
CA ARG A 70 5.92 5.46 -12.95
C ARG A 70 4.44 5.15 -12.73
N LYS A 71 3.91 4.17 -13.44
CA LYS A 71 2.55 3.67 -13.25
C LYS A 71 2.46 2.84 -11.95
N SER A 72 1.31 2.86 -11.28
CA SER A 72 1.10 2.17 -10.00
C SER A 72 1.51 0.69 -10.02
N TYR A 73 1.21 -0.05 -11.10
CA TYR A 73 1.60 -1.46 -11.19
C TYR A 73 3.13 -1.67 -11.28
N GLN A 74 3.86 -0.70 -11.83
CA GLN A 74 5.33 -0.74 -11.87
C GLN A 74 5.92 -0.50 -10.48
N ILE A 75 5.31 0.43 -9.73
CA ILE A 75 5.67 0.72 -8.33
C ILE A 75 5.36 -0.47 -7.44
N ALA A 76 4.20 -1.10 -7.63
CA ALA A 76 3.83 -2.31 -6.89
C ALA A 76 4.83 -3.46 -7.11
N ARG A 77 5.33 -3.64 -8.33
CA ARG A 77 6.32 -4.69 -8.67
C ARG A 77 7.70 -4.50 -8.02
N VAL A 78 8.05 -3.30 -7.59
CA VAL A 78 9.29 -3.06 -6.84
C VAL A 78 9.11 -3.16 -5.32
N GLY A 79 7.96 -3.67 -4.86
CA GLY A 79 7.71 -4.00 -3.46
C GLY A 79 6.98 -2.93 -2.64
N MET A 80 6.58 -1.79 -3.24
CA MET A 80 5.71 -0.83 -2.55
C MET A 80 4.25 -1.22 -2.70
N GLN A 81 3.51 -1.25 -1.59
CA GLN A 81 2.08 -1.55 -1.57
C GLN A 81 1.29 -0.51 -0.80
N LEU A 82 0.05 -0.28 -1.20
CA LEU A 82 -0.89 0.61 -0.53
C LEU A 82 -2.08 -0.19 0.00
N VAL A 83 -2.29 -0.14 1.30
CA VAL A 83 -3.53 -0.60 1.92
C VAL A 83 -4.50 0.58 1.96
N HIS A 84 -5.60 0.47 1.22
CA HIS A 84 -6.63 1.51 1.12
C HIS A 84 -7.50 1.58 2.37
N GLU A 85 -8.05 2.75 2.68
CA GLU A 85 -9.00 2.94 3.78
C GLU A 85 -10.27 2.08 3.61
N ASP A 86 -10.74 1.94 2.37
CA ASP A 86 -11.89 1.10 1.99
C ASP A 86 -11.51 -0.39 1.83
N ARG A 87 -10.30 -0.76 2.24
CA ARG A 87 -9.71 -2.12 2.27
C ARG A 87 -9.62 -2.81 0.93
N ARG A 88 -10.54 -2.56 -0.02
CA ARG A 88 -10.59 -3.12 -1.38
C ARG A 88 -10.38 -4.62 -1.47
N ILE A 89 -11.01 -5.35 -0.55
CA ILE A 89 -11.05 -6.81 -0.60
C ILE A 89 -12.11 -7.29 -1.63
N PHE A 90 -11.92 -8.48 -2.16
CA PHE A 90 -12.92 -9.12 -3.02
C PHE A 90 -13.96 -9.81 -2.16
N GLY A 91 -15.14 -9.20 -2.01
CA GLY A 91 -16.18 -9.68 -1.11
C GLY A 91 -16.74 -11.06 -1.48
N SER A 92 -16.78 -11.39 -2.78
CA SER A 92 -17.27 -12.67 -3.28
C SER A 92 -16.27 -13.83 -3.11
N LEU A 93 -14.99 -13.52 -2.97
CA LEU A 93 -13.95 -14.52 -2.73
C LEU A 93 -13.81 -14.80 -1.23
N ASN A 94 -13.38 -16.01 -0.89
CA ASN A 94 -13.02 -16.33 0.48
C ASN A 94 -11.68 -15.70 0.88
N VAL A 95 -11.31 -15.80 2.15
CA VAL A 95 -10.07 -15.22 2.70
C VAL A 95 -8.84 -15.75 1.97
N GLU A 96 -8.75 -17.08 1.81
CA GLU A 96 -7.61 -17.73 1.17
C GLU A 96 -7.47 -17.34 -0.29
N GLU A 97 -8.57 -17.33 -1.05
CA GLU A 97 -8.60 -16.86 -2.45
C GLU A 97 -8.17 -15.40 -2.59
N ASN A 98 -8.63 -14.53 -1.69
CA ASN A 98 -8.20 -13.12 -1.65
C ASN A 98 -6.69 -12.96 -1.50
N ILE A 99 -6.07 -13.77 -0.62
CA ILE A 99 -4.62 -13.72 -0.36
C ILE A 99 -3.85 -14.28 -1.55
N ILE A 100 -4.23 -15.48 -2.03
CA ILE A 100 -3.56 -16.15 -3.16
C ILE A 100 -3.60 -15.27 -4.41
N LEU A 101 -4.75 -14.69 -4.73
CA LEU A 101 -4.93 -13.84 -5.91
C LEU A 101 -3.97 -12.64 -5.89
N ALA A 102 -3.74 -12.04 -4.71
CA ALA A 102 -2.81 -10.92 -4.57
C ALA A 102 -1.37 -11.31 -4.91
N GLY A 103 -0.95 -12.53 -4.61
CA GLY A 103 0.40 -13.04 -4.88
C GLY A 103 0.64 -13.56 -6.30
N LEU A 104 -0.39 -13.65 -7.16
CA LEU A 104 -0.25 -14.29 -8.50
C LEU A 104 0.78 -13.59 -9.40
N SER A 105 0.91 -12.27 -9.29
CA SER A 105 1.82 -11.48 -10.12
C SER A 105 3.13 -11.08 -9.41
N ALA A 106 3.35 -11.57 -8.19
CA ALA A 106 4.56 -11.29 -7.43
C ALA A 106 5.71 -12.19 -7.90
N ASN A 107 6.89 -11.62 -8.10
CA ASN A 107 8.09 -12.40 -8.44
C ASN A 107 8.62 -13.18 -7.24
N ASP A 108 8.55 -12.56 -6.06
CA ASP A 108 8.87 -13.15 -4.77
C ASP A 108 7.69 -12.92 -3.84
N LYS A 109 7.08 -13.97 -3.35
CA LYS A 109 5.89 -13.91 -2.51
C LYS A 109 6.11 -14.61 -1.19
N TRP A 110 5.50 -14.09 -0.15
CA TRP A 110 5.47 -14.79 1.11
C TRP A 110 4.67 -16.08 0.99
N PRO A 111 5.09 -17.15 1.69
CA PRO A 111 4.25 -18.34 1.87
C PRO A 111 2.95 -17.95 2.57
N LEU A 112 1.85 -18.58 2.17
CA LEU A 112 0.53 -18.35 2.78
C LEU A 112 0.54 -18.58 4.30
N GLU A 113 1.31 -19.58 4.74
CA GLU A 113 1.49 -19.93 6.14
C GLU A 113 2.03 -18.76 6.96
N ARG A 114 2.94 -17.97 6.41
CA ARG A 114 3.49 -16.80 7.08
C ARG A 114 2.45 -15.71 7.31
N ILE A 115 1.50 -15.55 6.37
CA ILE A 115 0.35 -14.65 6.57
C ILE A 115 -0.53 -15.14 7.71
N TYR A 116 -0.75 -16.45 7.79
CA TYR A 116 -1.54 -17.07 8.86
C TYR A 116 -0.86 -17.05 10.23
N GLU A 117 0.48 -17.09 10.27
CA GLU A 117 1.26 -16.88 11.50
C GLU A 117 1.09 -15.44 12.02
N LEU A 118 1.11 -14.44 11.14
CA LEU A 118 0.88 -13.04 11.53
C LEU A 118 -0.58 -12.76 11.90
N PHE A 119 -1.51 -13.41 11.21
CA PHE A 119 -2.95 -13.21 11.37
C PHE A 119 -3.67 -14.56 11.58
N PRO A 120 -3.54 -15.20 12.75
CA PRO A 120 -4.16 -16.51 13.00
C PRO A 120 -5.67 -16.51 12.76
N ARG A 121 -6.32 -15.37 13.00
CA ARG A 121 -7.75 -15.20 12.77
C ARG A 121 -8.14 -15.37 11.28
N LEU A 122 -7.27 -14.98 10.35
CA LEU A 122 -7.51 -15.21 8.92
C LEU A 122 -7.45 -16.73 8.59
N LYS A 123 -6.60 -17.50 9.26
CA LYS A 123 -6.55 -18.95 9.10
C LYS A 123 -7.84 -19.61 9.55
N GLU A 124 -8.39 -19.20 10.70
CA GLU A 124 -9.67 -19.70 11.22
C GLU A 124 -10.82 -19.38 10.26
N ARG A 125 -10.74 -18.25 9.58
CA ARG A 125 -11.76 -17.75 8.66
C ARG A 125 -11.43 -18.00 7.18
N ARG A 126 -10.46 -18.85 6.87
CA ARG A 126 -9.92 -19.02 5.50
C ARG A 126 -10.96 -19.32 4.43
N THR A 127 -12.02 -20.03 4.78
CA THR A 127 -13.14 -20.38 3.88
C THR A 127 -14.31 -19.40 3.91
N SER A 128 -14.29 -18.40 4.83
CA SER A 128 -15.32 -17.37 4.92
C SER A 128 -15.18 -16.37 3.80
N ARG A 129 -16.30 -15.90 3.25
CA ARG A 129 -16.30 -14.83 2.24
C ARG A 129 -15.83 -13.51 2.83
N GLY A 130 -15.24 -12.64 2.00
CA GLY A 130 -14.83 -11.30 2.42
C GLY A 130 -15.97 -10.47 3.01
N THR A 131 -17.21 -10.63 2.50
CA THR A 131 -18.41 -9.99 3.03
C THR A 131 -18.79 -10.42 4.43
N ASP A 132 -18.41 -11.64 4.85
CA ASP A 132 -18.79 -12.24 6.12
C ASP A 132 -17.78 -11.92 7.26
N LEU A 133 -16.77 -11.16 6.94
CA LEU A 133 -15.73 -10.74 7.87
C LEU A 133 -16.13 -9.46 8.63
N SER A 134 -15.73 -9.39 9.89
CA SER A 134 -15.78 -8.14 10.65
C SER A 134 -14.85 -7.08 10.03
N GLY A 135 -15.07 -5.81 10.38
CA GLY A 135 -14.21 -4.71 9.90
C GLY A 135 -12.74 -4.91 10.22
N GLY A 136 -12.42 -5.44 11.40
CA GLY A 136 -11.03 -5.77 11.79
C GLY A 136 -10.45 -6.93 10.98
N GLU A 137 -11.22 -7.99 10.74
CA GLU A 137 -10.81 -9.12 9.91
C GLU A 137 -10.59 -8.70 8.45
N GLN A 138 -11.43 -7.82 7.91
CA GLN A 138 -11.25 -7.24 6.58
C GLN A 138 -9.97 -6.40 6.49
N GLN A 139 -9.64 -5.67 7.55
CA GLN A 139 -8.39 -4.90 7.61
C GLN A 139 -7.16 -5.81 7.66
N MET A 140 -7.20 -6.86 8.47
CA MET A 140 -6.14 -7.88 8.49
C MET A 140 -5.97 -8.53 7.11
N LEU A 141 -7.08 -8.83 6.43
CA LEU A 141 -7.07 -9.41 5.08
C LEU A 141 -6.44 -8.44 4.07
N ALA A 142 -6.78 -7.15 4.11
CA ALA A 142 -6.19 -6.14 3.24
C ALA A 142 -4.67 -6.02 3.43
N ILE A 143 -4.21 -6.05 4.69
CA ILE A 143 -2.77 -6.05 5.01
C ILE A 143 -2.11 -7.35 4.54
N GLY A 144 -2.71 -8.51 4.81
CA GLY A 144 -2.21 -9.82 4.37
C GLY A 144 -2.04 -9.90 2.85
N ARG A 145 -2.98 -9.35 2.09
CA ARG A 145 -2.88 -9.24 0.63
C ARG A 145 -1.70 -8.38 0.19
N ALA A 146 -1.47 -7.24 0.86
CA ALA A 146 -0.33 -6.38 0.54
C ALA A 146 1.01 -7.08 0.82
N LEU A 147 1.11 -7.88 1.89
CA LEU A 147 2.31 -8.63 2.24
C LEU A 147 2.62 -9.78 1.26
N MET A 148 1.62 -10.32 0.57
CA MET A 148 1.82 -11.38 -0.44
C MET A 148 2.55 -10.89 -1.70
N THR A 149 2.63 -9.59 -1.92
CA THR A 149 3.16 -9.00 -3.15
C THR A 149 4.58 -8.45 -3.00
N ARG A 150 5.32 -8.94 -2.02
CA ARG A 150 6.68 -8.48 -1.73
C ARG A 150 7.69 -8.83 -2.82
#